data_e05f48383c08fcc6867782e57e7d85af
#
_entry.id   e05f48383c08fcc6867782e57e7d85af
#
_cell.length_a   1.000
_cell.length_b   1.000
_cell.length_c   1.000
_cell.angle_alpha   90.00
_cell.angle_beta   90.00
_cell.angle_gamma   90.00
#
_symmetry.space_group_name_H-M   'P 1'
#
loop_
_entity.id
_entity.type
_entity.pdbx_description
1 polymer ?
#
loop_
_entity_poly.entity_id
_entity_poly.type
_entity_poly.pdbx_seq_one_letter_code
_entity_poly.pdbx_strand_id
1 'polypeptide(L)'
;MKNIRILNFLAILSLVIIGCNPLKKMIELSKEQQINVNPNPMIMKGSNVTFDVESTLPKRMLPKGTSYTLNFAYDGNDAGSIEFKASDYPNSVSSVSKSSKTLSIPYNKSMIDNPSKLTVVGNAKIIVSGKNLNTESSDVADGVNTTQRWNQAWRIANPKTAPGYTDAEETEATNVSFYFNQGSSYLKGSEKKSDRGEKFSAFLAEKNITKSVNIIGAHSPEGSTKINEALAGKRGGTIEKYYREQMD
;
A
#
# COMPACT_ATOMS: atom_id res chain seq x y z
N MET A 1 65.76 -26.78 16.54
CA MET A 1 65.22 -26.09 15.34
C MET A 1 64.01 -26.79 14.69
N LYS A 2 63.71 -28.04 14.99
CA LYS A 2 62.50 -28.73 14.45
C LYS A 2 61.17 -28.25 15.03
N ASN A 3 61.14 -27.86 16.29
CA ASN A 3 59.92 -27.46 17.00
C ASN A 3 59.39 -26.07 16.59
N ILE A 4 60.25 -25.15 16.11
CA ILE A 4 59.86 -23.81 15.66
C ILE A 4 59.11 -23.89 14.33
N ARG A 5 59.41 -24.84 13.46
CA ARG A 5 58.68 -25.01 12.16
C ARG A 5 57.27 -25.55 12.35
N ILE A 6 57.04 -26.41 13.35
CA ILE A 6 55.74 -26.97 13.66
C ILE A 6 54.82 -25.89 14.29
N LEU A 7 55.39 -25.04 15.15
CA LEU A 7 54.65 -23.94 15.77
C LEU A 7 54.18 -22.90 14.74
N ASN A 8 55.03 -22.54 13.77
CA ASN A 8 54.66 -21.64 12.68
C ASN A 8 53.60 -22.25 11.73
N PHE A 9 53.62 -23.58 11.53
CA PHE A 9 52.59 -24.25 10.71
C PHE A 9 51.25 -24.31 11.41
N LEU A 10 51.22 -24.50 12.74
CA LEU A 10 49.99 -24.40 13.54
C LEU A 10 49.43 -22.97 13.60
N ALA A 11 50.31 -21.95 13.68
CA ALA A 11 49.88 -20.52 13.69
C ALA A 11 49.31 -20.09 12.33
N ILE A 12 49.86 -20.61 11.21
CA ILE A 12 49.33 -20.34 9.87
C ILE A 12 48.00 -21.07 9.65
N LEU A 13 47.84 -22.30 10.18
CA LEU A 13 46.56 -23.03 10.08
C LEU A 13 45.46 -22.42 10.90
N SER A 14 45.76 -21.75 12.03
CA SER A 14 44.77 -21.04 12.83
C SER A 14 44.29 -19.72 12.20
N LEU A 15 45.09 -19.10 11.32
CA LEU A 15 44.69 -17.86 10.61
C LEU A 15 43.75 -18.17 9.40
N VAL A 16 43.65 -19.39 8.93
CA VAL A 16 42.77 -19.76 7.79
C VAL A 16 41.34 -20.08 8.24
N ILE A 17 41.10 -20.17 9.55
CA ILE A 17 39.75 -20.42 10.09
C ILE A 17 39.01 -19.11 10.45
N ILE A 18 39.38 -18.00 9.86
CA ILE A 18 38.45 -16.85 9.77
C ILE A 18 37.50 -17.21 8.63
N GLY A 19 36.73 -18.26 8.84
CA GLY A 19 35.72 -18.75 7.90
C GLY A 19 34.74 -17.64 7.65
N CYS A 20 34.59 -17.23 6.40
CA CYS A 20 33.50 -16.36 5.94
C CYS A 20 32.20 -16.87 6.54
N ASN A 21 31.71 -16.20 7.58
CA ASN A 21 30.41 -16.53 8.16
C ASN A 21 29.34 -16.26 7.06
N PRO A 22 28.74 -17.32 6.48
CA PRO A 22 27.83 -17.14 5.34
C PRO A 22 26.67 -16.21 5.69
N LEU A 23 26.22 -16.21 6.95
CA LEU A 23 25.14 -15.35 7.42
C LEU A 23 25.54 -13.87 7.36
N LYS A 24 26.74 -13.50 7.80
CA LYS A 24 27.21 -12.11 7.73
C LYS A 24 27.26 -11.63 6.29
N LYS A 25 27.74 -12.47 5.38
CA LYS A 25 27.78 -12.15 3.95
C LYS A 25 26.38 -12.01 3.35
N MET A 26 25.42 -12.85 3.76
CA MET A 26 24.03 -12.73 3.33
C MET A 26 23.42 -11.40 3.81
N ILE A 27 23.67 -10.99 5.06
CA ILE A 27 23.21 -9.69 5.60
C ILE A 27 23.88 -8.51 4.89
N GLU A 28 25.15 -8.63 4.54
CA GLU A 28 25.83 -7.59 3.76
C GLU A 28 25.20 -7.44 2.36
N LEU A 29 25.01 -8.55 1.66
CA LEU A 29 24.39 -8.57 0.34
C LEU A 29 22.90 -8.18 0.37
N SER A 30 22.21 -8.35 1.49
CA SER A 30 20.80 -7.93 1.61
C SER A 30 20.61 -6.43 1.45
N LYS A 31 21.65 -5.62 1.61
CA LYS A 31 21.60 -4.17 1.34
C LYS A 31 21.39 -3.85 -0.15
N GLU A 32 21.72 -4.78 -1.04
CA GLU A 32 21.54 -4.67 -2.49
C GLU A 32 20.23 -5.32 -2.98
N GLN A 33 19.42 -5.89 -2.07
CA GLN A 33 18.14 -6.47 -2.43
C GLN A 33 17.17 -5.39 -2.91
N GLN A 34 16.30 -5.78 -3.83
CA GLN A 34 15.23 -4.92 -4.31
C GLN A 34 13.89 -5.49 -3.86
N ILE A 35 13.08 -4.68 -3.22
CA ILE A 35 11.74 -5.05 -2.79
C ILE A 35 10.79 -4.00 -3.37
N ASN A 36 9.82 -4.45 -4.13
CA ASN A 36 8.79 -3.62 -4.73
C ASN A 36 7.43 -4.05 -4.20
N VAL A 37 6.66 -3.10 -3.69
CA VAL A 37 5.31 -3.30 -3.17
C VAL A 37 4.34 -2.58 -4.10
N ASN A 38 3.33 -3.28 -4.58
CA ASN A 38 2.34 -2.73 -5.49
C ASN A 38 0.91 -3.12 -5.05
N PRO A 39 0.00 -2.16 -4.91
CA PRO A 39 0.22 -0.71 -5.02
C PRO A 39 0.96 -0.12 -3.83
N ASN A 40 1.61 1.03 -4.04
CA ASN A 40 2.21 1.85 -2.99
C ASN A 40 1.71 3.31 -3.14
N PRO A 41 0.93 3.87 -2.19
CA PRO A 41 0.45 3.24 -0.95
C PRO A 41 -0.44 2.01 -1.18
N MET A 42 -0.47 1.12 -0.18
CA MET A 42 -1.29 -0.09 -0.23
C MET A 42 -2.79 0.24 -0.30
N ILE A 43 -3.58 -0.62 -0.92
CA ILE A 43 -5.02 -0.37 -1.15
C ILE A 43 -5.87 -1.33 -0.31
N MET A 44 -6.88 -0.78 0.34
CA MET A 44 -7.90 -1.54 1.02
C MET A 44 -8.90 -2.13 0.01
N LYS A 45 -9.08 -3.45 0.05
CA LYS A 45 -10.07 -4.20 -0.73
C LYS A 45 -10.99 -4.97 0.22
N GLY A 46 -12.25 -4.57 0.30
CA GLY A 46 -13.18 -5.16 1.26
C GLY A 46 -12.79 -4.84 2.71
N SER A 47 -12.57 -5.87 3.53
CA SER A 47 -12.12 -5.78 4.92
C SER A 47 -10.60 -5.97 5.09
N ASN A 48 -9.87 -6.12 3.99
CA ASN A 48 -8.43 -6.38 4.01
C ASN A 48 -7.67 -5.36 3.19
N VAL A 49 -6.42 -5.15 3.56
CA VAL A 49 -5.42 -4.45 2.76
C VAL A 49 -4.61 -5.50 2.02
N THR A 50 -4.71 -5.52 0.70
CA THR A 50 -4.05 -6.52 -0.15
C THR A 50 -3.03 -5.83 -1.05
N PHE A 51 -1.84 -6.40 -1.16
CA PHE A 51 -0.74 -5.88 -1.94
C PHE A 51 0.15 -7.01 -2.45
N ASP A 52 0.78 -6.78 -3.58
CA ASP A 52 1.75 -7.69 -4.17
C ASP A 52 3.16 -7.25 -3.78
N VAL A 53 3.98 -8.20 -3.41
CA VAL A 53 5.39 -7.96 -3.10
C VAL A 53 6.23 -8.73 -4.09
N GLU A 54 7.07 -8.02 -4.83
CA GLU A 54 8.14 -8.60 -5.64
C GLU A 54 9.48 -8.38 -4.95
N SER A 55 10.24 -9.43 -4.78
CA SER A 55 11.57 -9.36 -4.20
C SER A 55 12.63 -9.97 -5.10
N THR A 56 13.74 -9.27 -5.25
CA THR A 56 14.92 -9.71 -6.01
C THR A 56 16.14 -9.68 -5.12
N LEU A 57 16.71 -10.85 -4.88
CA LEU A 57 17.96 -10.99 -4.13
C LEU A 57 19.17 -10.93 -5.09
N PRO A 58 20.26 -10.26 -4.69
CA PRO A 58 21.45 -10.18 -5.51
C PRO A 58 22.14 -11.54 -5.67
N LYS A 59 23.01 -11.62 -6.65
CA LYS A 59 23.86 -12.82 -6.90
C LYS A 59 24.66 -13.16 -5.64
N ARG A 60 24.89 -14.45 -5.43
CA ARG A 60 25.68 -15.00 -4.31
C ARG A 60 25.08 -14.81 -2.92
N MET A 61 23.84 -14.29 -2.83
CA MET A 61 23.18 -14.07 -1.55
C MET A 61 22.65 -15.38 -0.91
N LEU A 62 22.36 -16.42 -1.72
CA LEU A 62 21.85 -17.70 -1.25
C LEU A 62 22.89 -18.82 -1.43
N PRO A 63 23.87 -18.97 -0.53
CA PRO A 63 24.79 -20.10 -0.55
C PRO A 63 24.06 -21.42 -0.31
N LYS A 64 24.58 -22.51 -0.85
CA LYS A 64 24.01 -23.86 -0.66
C LYS A 64 23.80 -24.16 0.84
N GLY A 65 22.63 -24.71 1.18
CA GLY A 65 22.28 -25.08 2.55
C GLY A 65 21.76 -23.90 3.40
N THR A 66 21.43 -22.75 2.77
CA THR A 66 20.85 -21.60 3.47
C THR A 66 19.44 -21.29 2.98
N SER A 67 18.70 -20.53 3.79
CA SER A 67 17.47 -19.85 3.40
C SER A 67 17.53 -18.39 3.83
N TYR A 68 16.75 -17.56 3.15
CA TYR A 68 16.54 -16.16 3.50
C TYR A 68 15.05 -15.85 3.48
N THR A 69 14.52 -15.36 4.59
CA THR A 69 13.10 -15.06 4.74
C THR A 69 12.92 -13.56 4.95
N LEU A 70 12.08 -12.95 4.14
CA LEU A 70 11.61 -11.59 4.32
C LEU A 70 10.32 -11.62 5.14
N ASN A 71 10.33 -11.06 6.33
CA ASN A 71 9.17 -10.95 7.20
C ASN A 71 8.65 -9.51 7.14
N PHE A 72 7.40 -9.35 6.71
CA PHE A 72 6.76 -8.07 6.58
C PHE A 72 5.90 -7.79 7.81
N ALA A 73 5.90 -6.55 8.27
CA ALA A 73 5.05 -6.11 9.36
C ALA A 73 4.46 -4.72 9.06
N TYR A 74 3.22 -4.51 9.46
CA TYR A 74 2.57 -3.21 9.43
C TYR A 74 2.12 -2.83 10.83
N ASP A 75 2.58 -1.69 11.32
CA ASP A 75 2.30 -1.23 12.70
C ASP A 75 2.60 -2.31 13.77
N GLY A 76 3.72 -3.02 13.60
CA GLY A 76 4.17 -4.11 14.48
C GLY A 76 3.40 -5.43 14.34
N ASN A 77 2.35 -5.48 13.53
CA ASN A 77 1.59 -6.70 13.26
C ASN A 77 2.14 -7.45 12.05
N ASP A 78 2.14 -8.79 12.10
CA ASP A 78 2.59 -9.63 11.00
C ASP A 78 1.76 -9.38 9.74
N ALA A 79 2.43 -9.07 8.65
CA ALA A 79 1.85 -8.87 7.32
C ALA A 79 2.18 -10.02 6.35
N GLY A 80 2.87 -11.05 6.83
CA GLY A 80 3.26 -12.22 6.06
C GLY A 80 4.74 -12.26 5.68
N SER A 81 5.14 -13.27 4.93
CA SER A 81 6.55 -13.50 4.60
C SER A 81 6.77 -14.09 3.21
N ILE A 82 7.99 -13.90 2.69
CA ILE A 82 8.52 -14.54 1.48
C ILE A 82 9.79 -15.28 1.86
N GLU A 83 9.84 -16.58 1.58
CA GLU A 83 11.03 -17.41 1.84
C GLU A 83 11.75 -17.75 0.54
N PHE A 84 13.07 -17.62 0.55
CA PHE A 84 14.00 -18.05 -0.49
C PHE A 84 14.86 -19.19 0.05
N LYS A 85 14.70 -20.39 -0.47
CA LYS A 85 15.58 -21.52 -0.15
C LYS A 85 16.62 -21.66 -1.24
N ALA A 86 17.88 -21.86 -0.87
CA ALA A 86 18.96 -22.04 -1.84
C ALA A 86 18.73 -23.25 -2.77
N SER A 87 17.95 -24.25 -2.33
CA SER A 87 17.53 -25.41 -3.15
C SER A 87 16.68 -25.00 -4.36
N ASP A 88 15.85 -23.96 -4.20
CA ASP A 88 14.89 -23.52 -5.22
C ASP A 88 15.55 -22.60 -6.26
N TYR A 89 16.76 -22.13 -5.95
CA TYR A 89 17.56 -21.22 -6.78
C TYR A 89 18.97 -21.76 -7.05
N PRO A 90 19.11 -22.85 -7.82
CA PRO A 90 20.41 -23.52 -8.03
C PRO A 90 21.45 -22.60 -8.68
N ASN A 91 21.02 -21.59 -9.42
CA ASN A 91 21.87 -20.63 -10.10
C ASN A 91 22.08 -19.32 -9.32
N SER A 92 21.70 -19.26 -8.03
CA SER A 92 21.80 -18.06 -7.18
C SER A 92 23.21 -17.46 -7.07
N VAL A 93 24.26 -18.24 -7.38
CA VAL A 93 25.63 -17.74 -7.43
C VAL A 93 25.89 -16.84 -8.64
N SER A 94 25.32 -17.17 -9.78
CA SER A 94 25.53 -16.47 -11.07
C SER A 94 24.37 -15.57 -11.49
N SER A 95 23.19 -15.81 -10.94
CA SER A 95 21.95 -15.10 -11.27
C SER A 95 21.30 -14.52 -10.02
N VAL A 96 20.46 -13.51 -10.21
CA VAL A 96 19.57 -12.98 -9.16
C VAL A 96 18.47 -14.01 -8.86
N SER A 97 17.98 -14.02 -7.62
CA SER A 97 16.84 -14.86 -7.21
C SER A 97 15.60 -13.96 -7.04
N LYS A 98 14.52 -14.29 -7.76
CA LYS A 98 13.28 -13.50 -7.74
C LYS A 98 12.13 -14.31 -7.17
N SER A 99 11.30 -13.67 -6.37
CA SER A 99 10.05 -14.23 -5.88
C SER A 99 9.00 -13.13 -5.78
N SER A 100 7.74 -13.49 -5.99
CA SER A 100 6.60 -12.60 -5.79
C SER A 100 5.53 -13.30 -4.98
N LYS A 101 4.80 -12.53 -4.16
CA LYS A 101 3.71 -13.03 -3.34
C LYS A 101 2.69 -11.94 -3.10
N THR A 102 1.41 -12.28 -3.21
CA THR A 102 0.32 -11.43 -2.72
C THR A 102 0.18 -11.63 -1.22
N LEU A 103 0.24 -10.54 -0.47
CA LEU A 103 0.03 -10.51 0.98
C LEU A 103 -1.25 -9.76 1.30
N SER A 104 -1.84 -10.08 2.44
CA SER A 104 -3.10 -9.48 2.88
C SER A 104 -3.11 -9.36 4.39
N ILE A 105 -3.44 -8.17 4.89
CA ILE A 105 -3.61 -7.91 6.33
C ILE A 105 -5.04 -7.43 6.59
N PRO A 106 -5.65 -7.79 7.73
CA PRO A 106 -6.94 -7.24 8.12
C PRO A 106 -6.86 -5.72 8.26
N TYR A 107 -7.83 -5.03 7.67
CA TYR A 107 -7.92 -3.58 7.85
C TYR A 107 -8.30 -3.24 9.30
N ASN A 108 -7.60 -2.27 9.86
CA ASN A 108 -7.90 -1.69 11.15
C ASN A 108 -7.99 -0.16 11.02
N LYS A 109 -8.92 0.46 11.73
CA LYS A 109 -9.10 1.91 11.73
C LYS A 109 -7.83 2.67 12.16
N SER A 110 -7.02 2.10 13.04
CA SER A 110 -5.73 2.68 13.44
C SER A 110 -4.77 2.92 12.26
N MET A 111 -4.91 2.16 11.17
CA MET A 111 -4.11 2.35 9.95
C MET A 111 -4.34 3.70 9.28
N ILE A 112 -5.45 4.37 9.59
CA ILE A 112 -5.78 5.72 9.11
C ILE A 112 -5.45 6.77 10.17
N ASP A 113 -5.84 6.50 11.42
CA ASP A 113 -5.69 7.47 12.51
C ASP A 113 -4.20 7.68 12.86
N ASN A 114 -3.39 6.62 12.70
CA ASN A 114 -1.93 6.64 12.87
C ASN A 114 -1.28 5.97 11.66
N PRO A 115 -1.11 6.68 10.54
CA PRO A 115 -0.52 6.09 9.34
C PRO A 115 0.88 5.57 9.66
N SER A 116 1.06 4.27 9.50
CA SER A 116 2.31 3.56 9.66
C SER A 116 2.85 3.16 8.28
N LYS A 117 4.04 2.59 8.25
CA LYS A 117 4.66 2.06 7.04
C LYS A 117 4.70 0.54 7.08
N LEU A 118 4.71 -0.07 5.91
CA LEU A 118 5.06 -1.47 5.80
C LEU A 118 6.57 -1.61 5.96
N THR A 119 6.98 -2.37 6.94
CA THR A 119 8.39 -2.65 7.22
C THR A 119 8.75 -4.08 6.87
N VAL A 120 10.03 -4.33 6.64
CA VAL A 120 10.57 -5.67 6.39
C VAL A 120 11.81 -5.92 7.22
N VAL A 121 11.91 -7.15 7.73
CA VAL A 121 13.12 -7.70 8.36
C VAL A 121 13.52 -8.96 7.62
N GLY A 122 14.74 -9.00 7.12
CA GLY A 122 15.31 -10.19 6.50
C GLY A 122 15.93 -11.12 7.56
N ASN A 123 15.66 -12.40 7.47
CA ASN A 123 16.25 -13.45 8.31
C ASN A 123 17.07 -14.40 7.46
N ALA A 124 18.38 -14.38 7.60
CA ALA A 124 19.31 -15.33 6.98
C ALA A 124 19.49 -16.54 7.89
N LYS A 125 19.35 -17.76 7.37
CA LYS A 125 19.41 -19.00 8.16
C LYS A 125 20.26 -20.07 7.48
N ILE A 126 21.06 -20.78 8.26
CA ILE A 126 21.71 -22.02 7.85
C ILE A 126 20.77 -23.17 8.21
N ILE A 127 20.29 -23.90 7.21
CA ILE A 127 19.22 -24.90 7.38
C ILE A 127 19.64 -26.03 8.36
N VAL A 128 20.83 -26.57 8.19
CA VAL A 128 21.30 -27.72 8.99
C VAL A 128 21.53 -27.35 10.46
N SER A 129 22.16 -26.22 10.73
CA SER A 129 22.52 -25.84 12.11
C SER A 129 21.42 -25.01 12.81
N GLY A 130 20.43 -24.52 12.09
CA GLY A 130 19.41 -23.64 12.62
C GLY A 130 19.90 -22.22 13.00
N LYS A 131 21.21 -21.94 12.86
CA LYS A 131 21.75 -20.60 13.13
C LYS A 131 21.13 -19.59 12.19
N ASN A 132 20.76 -18.42 12.73
CA ASN A 132 20.18 -17.34 11.94
C ASN A 132 20.77 -15.98 12.34
N LEU A 133 20.53 -14.98 11.47
CA LEU A 133 20.91 -13.59 11.68
C LEU A 133 19.91 -12.70 10.96
N ASN A 134 19.42 -11.66 11.63
CA ASN A 134 18.46 -10.72 11.07
C ASN A 134 19.14 -9.47 10.51
N THR A 135 18.49 -8.87 9.50
CA THR A 135 18.79 -7.51 9.08
C THR A 135 18.17 -6.50 10.06
N GLU A 136 18.56 -5.25 9.92
CA GLU A 136 17.77 -4.16 10.49
C GLU A 136 16.43 -4.07 9.78
N SER A 137 15.43 -3.48 10.46
CA SER A 137 14.13 -3.19 9.86
C SER A 137 14.25 -2.04 8.86
N SER A 138 13.60 -2.17 7.73
CA SER A 138 13.54 -1.12 6.71
C SER A 138 12.11 -0.90 6.20
N ASP A 139 11.79 0.34 5.84
CA ASP A 139 10.51 0.71 5.25
C ASP A 139 10.48 0.30 3.78
N VAL A 140 9.37 -0.30 3.33
CA VAL A 140 9.20 -0.79 1.95
C VAL A 140 7.95 -0.26 1.25
N ALA A 141 6.97 0.23 1.99
CA ALA A 141 5.80 0.90 1.43
C ALA A 141 5.20 1.92 2.40
N ASP A 142 4.60 2.95 1.84
CA ASP A 142 3.83 3.94 2.58
C ASP A 142 2.45 3.40 2.92
N GLY A 143 1.81 3.95 3.94
CA GLY A 143 0.51 3.65 4.52
C GLY A 143 -0.57 2.97 3.64
N VAL A 144 -1.80 3.13 4.04
CA VAL A 144 -2.95 2.47 3.39
C VAL A 144 -3.86 3.51 2.75
N ASN A 145 -4.20 3.33 1.47
CA ASN A 145 -5.18 4.14 0.77
C ASN A 145 -6.55 3.47 0.80
N THR A 146 -7.52 4.09 1.46
CA THR A 146 -8.89 3.59 1.59
C THR A 146 -9.89 4.29 0.66
N THR A 147 -9.46 5.29 -0.10
CA THR A 147 -10.31 6.16 -0.93
C THR A 147 -11.14 5.37 -1.96
N GLN A 148 -10.61 4.26 -2.49
CA GLN A 148 -11.34 3.43 -3.46
C GLN A 148 -12.60 2.77 -2.87
N ARG A 149 -12.60 2.44 -1.58
CA ARG A 149 -13.78 1.83 -0.93
C ARG A 149 -14.93 2.83 -0.85
N TRP A 150 -14.66 4.09 -0.58
CA TRP A 150 -15.67 5.13 -0.53
C TRP A 150 -16.31 5.34 -1.90
N ASN A 151 -15.53 5.35 -2.96
CA ASN A 151 -16.04 5.45 -4.33
C ASN A 151 -16.90 4.22 -4.73
N GLN A 152 -16.56 3.01 -4.26
CA GLN A 152 -17.36 1.82 -4.51
C GLN A 152 -18.65 1.77 -3.68
N ALA A 153 -18.60 2.18 -2.42
CA ALA A 153 -19.79 2.25 -1.56
C ALA A 153 -20.85 3.21 -2.14
N TRP A 154 -20.41 4.33 -2.71
CA TRP A 154 -21.29 5.26 -3.43
C TRP A 154 -21.97 4.65 -4.67
N ARG A 155 -21.25 3.84 -5.43
CA ARG A 155 -21.82 3.16 -6.62
C ARG A 155 -22.82 2.08 -6.27
N ILE A 156 -22.66 1.43 -5.11
CA ILE A 156 -23.54 0.33 -4.68
C ILE A 156 -24.80 0.88 -3.96
N ALA A 157 -24.70 2.04 -3.32
CA ALA A 157 -25.81 2.61 -2.54
C ALA A 157 -26.98 3.21 -3.37
N ASN A 158 -26.85 3.23 -4.70
CA ASN A 158 -27.94 3.67 -5.59
C ASN A 158 -28.27 2.57 -6.60
N PRO A 159 -29.01 1.52 -6.21
CA PRO A 159 -29.63 0.65 -7.19
C PRO A 159 -30.67 1.49 -7.96
N LYS A 160 -30.49 1.62 -9.27
CA LYS A 160 -31.57 2.10 -10.15
C LYS A 160 -32.66 1.03 -10.12
N THR A 161 -33.60 1.16 -9.21
CA THR A 161 -34.89 0.50 -9.36
C THR A 161 -35.66 1.30 -10.41
N ALA A 162 -35.79 0.74 -11.61
CA ALA A 162 -36.76 1.26 -12.56
C ALA A 162 -38.14 1.03 -11.95
N PRO A 163 -38.89 2.08 -11.58
CA PRO A 163 -40.26 1.90 -11.14
C PRO A 163 -41.09 1.42 -12.33
N GLY A 164 -41.96 0.45 -12.10
CA GLY A 164 -43.03 0.16 -13.04
C GLY A 164 -43.85 1.46 -13.26
N TYR A 165 -44.48 1.55 -14.43
CA TYR A 165 -45.34 2.68 -14.76
C TYR A 165 -46.44 2.83 -13.67
N THR A 166 -46.43 3.96 -12.99
CA THR A 166 -47.46 4.33 -12.02
C THR A 166 -47.92 5.73 -12.39
N ASP A 167 -49.19 6.02 -12.21
CA ASP A 167 -49.78 7.41 -12.36
C ASP A 167 -49.27 8.37 -11.24
N ALA A 168 -48.35 7.90 -10.40
CA ALA A 168 -47.70 8.70 -9.38
C ALA A 168 -46.61 9.56 -10.02
N GLU A 169 -46.46 10.78 -9.53
CA GLU A 169 -45.41 11.71 -9.90
C GLU A 169 -44.05 11.07 -9.78
N GLU A 170 -43.37 10.81 -10.92
CA GLU A 170 -42.05 10.19 -10.93
C GLU A 170 -41.00 11.20 -10.46
N THR A 171 -40.22 10.83 -9.46
CA THR A 171 -39.09 11.63 -8.99
C THR A 171 -37.81 10.99 -9.47
N GLU A 172 -37.08 11.65 -10.38
CA GLU A 172 -35.76 11.24 -10.80
C GLU A 172 -34.69 11.87 -9.93
N ALA A 173 -33.72 11.09 -9.46
CA ALA A 173 -32.58 11.57 -8.71
C ALA A 173 -31.32 11.59 -9.58
N THR A 174 -30.75 12.75 -9.78
CA THR A 174 -29.46 12.90 -10.45
C THR A 174 -28.37 13.14 -9.41
N ASN A 175 -27.31 12.33 -9.49
CA ASN A 175 -26.14 12.45 -8.63
C ASN A 175 -24.95 12.98 -9.42
N VAL A 176 -24.33 14.05 -8.93
CA VAL A 176 -23.10 14.60 -9.48
C VAL A 176 -22.07 14.74 -8.37
N SER A 177 -20.86 14.24 -8.62
CA SER A 177 -19.75 14.31 -7.67
C SER A 177 -18.66 15.22 -8.22
N PHE A 178 -18.25 16.22 -7.46
CA PHE A 178 -17.14 17.10 -7.79
C PHE A 178 -15.90 16.74 -6.98
N TYR A 179 -14.73 16.83 -7.60
CA TYR A 179 -13.46 16.51 -6.96
C TYR A 179 -12.66 17.76 -6.60
N PHE A 180 -12.04 17.69 -5.44
CA PHE A 180 -11.17 18.72 -4.90
C PHE A 180 -9.75 18.24 -4.81
N ASN A 181 -8.78 19.12 -4.93
CA ASN A 181 -7.40 18.79 -4.62
C ASN A 181 -7.27 18.41 -3.14
N GLN A 182 -6.24 17.65 -2.83
CA GLN A 182 -5.87 17.32 -1.46
C GLN A 182 -5.70 18.59 -0.62
N GLY A 183 -6.26 18.60 0.58
CA GLY A 183 -6.20 19.75 1.50
C GLY A 183 -6.94 21.02 1.05
N SER A 184 -7.68 20.99 -0.07
CA SER A 184 -8.37 22.15 -0.63
C SER A 184 -9.88 21.99 -0.63
N SER A 185 -10.58 23.11 -0.41
CA SER A 185 -12.02 23.26 -0.63
C SER A 185 -12.33 24.13 -1.85
N TYR A 186 -11.33 24.52 -2.64
CA TYR A 186 -11.52 25.29 -3.85
C TYR A 186 -11.93 24.41 -5.03
N LEU A 187 -13.09 24.68 -5.64
CA LEU A 187 -13.57 24.01 -6.83
C LEU A 187 -12.93 24.64 -8.07
N LYS A 188 -12.03 23.90 -8.72
CA LYS A 188 -11.31 24.37 -9.91
C LYS A 188 -12.24 24.63 -11.09
N GLY A 189 -11.90 25.62 -11.92
CA GLY A 189 -12.59 25.88 -13.18
C GLY A 189 -12.56 24.69 -14.15
N SER A 190 -11.50 23.90 -14.16
CA SER A 190 -11.42 22.66 -14.92
C SER A 190 -12.41 21.59 -14.46
N GLU A 191 -12.70 21.53 -13.16
CA GLU A 191 -13.69 20.61 -12.62
C GLU A 191 -15.12 21.04 -12.99
N LYS A 192 -15.40 22.34 -12.97
CA LYS A 192 -16.66 22.89 -13.44
C LYS A 192 -16.92 22.66 -14.94
N LYS A 193 -15.85 22.52 -15.75
CA LYS A 193 -15.89 22.26 -17.20
C LYS A 193 -15.68 20.79 -17.55
N SER A 194 -15.60 19.89 -16.57
CA SER A 194 -15.51 18.46 -16.80
C SER A 194 -16.87 17.87 -17.17
N ASP A 195 -16.91 16.64 -17.66
CA ASP A 195 -18.15 15.88 -17.94
C ASP A 195 -19.14 15.92 -16.76
N ARG A 196 -18.62 16.00 -15.52
CA ARG A 196 -19.42 16.14 -14.29
C ARG A 196 -20.06 17.50 -14.17
N GLY A 197 -19.29 18.55 -14.46
CA GLY A 197 -19.78 19.92 -14.50
C GLY A 197 -20.80 20.13 -15.62
N GLU A 198 -20.55 19.57 -16.79
CA GLU A 198 -21.50 19.59 -17.93
C GLU A 198 -22.79 18.85 -17.60
N LYS A 199 -22.69 17.62 -17.01
CA LYS A 199 -23.85 16.88 -16.55
C LYS A 199 -24.67 17.66 -15.52
N PHE A 200 -24.01 18.35 -14.59
CA PHE A 200 -24.66 19.19 -13.60
C PHE A 200 -25.40 20.37 -14.25
N SER A 201 -24.74 21.07 -15.17
CA SER A 201 -25.33 22.19 -15.89
C SER A 201 -26.51 21.77 -16.78
N ALA A 202 -26.40 20.61 -17.45
CA ALA A 202 -27.46 20.03 -18.26
C ALA A 202 -28.68 19.69 -17.41
N PHE A 203 -28.48 19.05 -16.23
CA PHE A 203 -29.58 18.78 -15.30
C PHE A 203 -30.31 20.06 -14.84
N LEU A 204 -29.57 21.11 -14.54
CA LEU A 204 -30.18 22.41 -14.14
C LEU A 204 -30.91 23.08 -15.30
N ALA A 205 -30.40 22.93 -16.53
CA ALA A 205 -31.00 23.50 -17.73
C ALA A 205 -32.34 22.85 -18.11
N GLU A 206 -32.60 21.62 -17.67
CA GLU A 206 -33.88 20.93 -17.89
C GLU A 206 -35.08 21.59 -17.19
N LYS A 207 -34.84 22.55 -16.30
CA LYS A 207 -35.85 23.31 -15.54
C LYS A 207 -36.87 22.43 -14.82
N ASN A 208 -36.47 21.25 -14.41
CA ASN A 208 -37.30 20.35 -13.61
C ASN A 208 -37.56 20.93 -12.23
N ILE A 209 -38.75 20.64 -11.68
CA ILE A 209 -39.09 21.04 -10.31
C ILE A 209 -38.20 20.23 -9.35
N THR A 210 -37.21 20.91 -8.76
CA THR A 210 -36.33 20.29 -7.76
C THR A 210 -37.04 20.24 -6.41
N LYS A 211 -37.42 19.04 -5.96
CA LYS A 211 -38.08 18.82 -4.66
C LYS A 211 -37.09 18.93 -3.49
N SER A 212 -35.88 18.45 -3.67
CA SER A 212 -34.83 18.53 -2.66
C SER A 212 -33.44 18.42 -3.27
N VAL A 213 -32.49 19.12 -2.66
CA VAL A 213 -31.05 19.00 -2.96
C VAL A 213 -30.33 18.56 -1.72
N ASN A 214 -29.58 17.49 -1.83
CA ASN A 214 -28.75 16.98 -0.74
C ASN A 214 -27.27 17.14 -1.11
N ILE A 215 -26.54 17.98 -0.39
CA ILE A 215 -25.14 18.28 -0.63
C ILE A 215 -24.31 17.62 0.46
N ILE A 216 -23.47 16.66 0.07
CA ILE A 216 -22.64 15.91 0.99
C ILE A 216 -21.16 16.21 0.72
N GLY A 217 -20.51 16.86 1.68
CA GLY A 217 -19.06 17.03 1.67
C GLY A 217 -18.38 15.74 2.15
N ALA A 218 -17.49 15.21 1.32
CA ALA A 218 -16.69 14.06 1.68
C ALA A 218 -15.22 14.44 1.91
N HIS A 219 -14.54 13.69 2.77
CA HIS A 219 -13.11 13.82 3.01
C HIS A 219 -12.40 12.49 2.86
N SER A 220 -11.09 12.54 2.60
CA SER A 220 -10.24 11.37 2.68
C SER A 220 -10.17 10.89 4.14
N PRO A 221 -10.13 9.58 4.40
CA PRO A 221 -9.92 9.04 5.74
C PRO A 221 -8.49 9.26 6.27
N GLU A 222 -7.59 9.76 5.44
CA GLU A 222 -6.19 10.01 5.78
C GLU A 222 -6.04 11.33 6.56
N GLY A 223 -5.24 11.32 7.63
CA GLY A 223 -4.92 12.50 8.43
C GLY A 223 -5.83 12.72 9.65
N SER A 224 -5.76 13.93 10.20
CA SER A 224 -6.54 14.29 11.40
C SER A 224 -8.05 14.38 11.10
N THR A 225 -8.87 13.61 11.82
CA THR A 225 -10.33 13.59 11.70
C THR A 225 -10.92 15.00 11.80
N LYS A 226 -10.49 15.80 12.78
CA LYS A 226 -10.98 17.15 13.00
C LYS A 226 -10.72 18.09 11.81
N ILE A 227 -9.53 17.99 11.21
CA ILE A 227 -9.17 18.78 10.02
C ILE A 227 -9.99 18.33 8.82
N ASN A 228 -10.15 17.03 8.66
CA ASN A 228 -10.86 16.43 7.55
C ASN A 228 -12.35 16.72 7.58
N GLU A 229 -12.99 16.67 8.74
CA GLU A 229 -14.40 17.07 8.94
C GLU A 229 -14.62 18.55 8.60
N ALA A 230 -13.74 19.44 9.09
CA ALA A 230 -13.78 20.85 8.76
C ALA A 230 -13.62 21.10 7.24
N LEU A 231 -12.75 20.33 6.59
CA LEU A 231 -12.54 20.41 5.14
C LEU A 231 -13.77 19.90 4.37
N ALA A 232 -14.38 18.81 4.82
CA ALA A 232 -15.61 18.29 4.24
C ALA A 232 -16.76 19.32 4.30
N GLY A 233 -16.94 19.96 5.45
CA GLY A 233 -17.92 21.06 5.58
C GLY A 233 -17.66 22.22 4.61
N LYS A 234 -16.40 22.66 4.48
CA LYS A 234 -16.02 23.71 3.52
C LYS A 234 -16.26 23.30 2.07
N ARG A 235 -16.02 22.05 1.70
CA ARG A 235 -16.29 21.50 0.36
C ARG A 235 -17.79 21.48 0.07
N GLY A 236 -18.60 21.01 1.03
CA GLY A 236 -20.06 21.08 0.94
C GLY A 236 -20.57 22.50 0.70
N GLY A 237 -20.12 23.47 1.49
CA GLY A 237 -20.44 24.87 1.32
C GLY A 237 -20.01 25.47 -0.04
N THR A 238 -18.86 25.03 -0.57
CA THR A 238 -18.40 25.45 -1.90
C THR A 238 -19.33 24.93 -3.00
N ILE A 239 -19.81 23.69 -2.91
CA ILE A 239 -20.75 23.11 -3.87
C ILE A 239 -22.12 23.77 -3.72
N GLU A 240 -22.59 24.04 -2.49
CA GLU A 240 -23.83 24.76 -2.27
C GLU A 240 -23.80 26.13 -2.93
N LYS A 241 -22.71 26.87 -2.72
CA LYS A 241 -22.53 28.19 -3.37
C LYS A 241 -22.57 28.07 -4.90
N TYR A 242 -21.83 27.08 -5.46
CA TYR A 242 -21.83 26.85 -6.90
C TYR A 242 -23.20 26.46 -7.44
N TYR A 243 -23.95 25.63 -6.73
CA TYR A 243 -25.34 25.31 -7.08
C TYR A 243 -26.22 26.56 -7.14
N ARG A 244 -26.18 27.40 -6.11
CA ARG A 244 -26.97 28.65 -6.06
C ARG A 244 -26.62 29.62 -7.19
N GLU A 245 -25.33 29.77 -7.49
CA GLU A 245 -24.84 30.61 -8.61
C GLU A 245 -25.32 30.12 -9.99
N GLN A 246 -25.74 28.87 -10.13
CA GLN A 246 -26.27 28.33 -11.39
C GLN A 246 -27.81 28.43 -11.45
N MET A 247 -28.47 28.66 -10.33
CA MET A 247 -29.94 28.77 -10.24
C MET A 247 -30.44 30.21 -10.39
N ASP A 248 -29.58 31.21 -10.12
CA ASP A 248 -29.84 32.65 -10.32
C ASP A 248 -29.67 33.03 -11.80
#